data_c166c8d288a68d35be83545e41fb4306
#
_entry.id   c166c8d288a68d35be83545e41fb4306
#
_cell.length_a   1.000
_cell.length_b   1.000
_cell.length_c   1.000
_cell.angle_alpha   90.00
_cell.angle_beta   90.00
_cell.angle_gamma   90.00
#
_symmetry.space_group_name_H-M   'P 1'
#
loop_
_entity.id
_entity.type
_entity.pdbx_description
1 polymer ?
#
loop_
_entity_poly.entity_id
_entity_poly.type
_entity_poly.pdbx_seq_one_letter_code
_entity_poly.pdbx_strand_id
1 'polypeptide(L)'
;MSEPLPPAEWGLVDLSVAEPGEDLVAIGGGLVPGTLVSAYRQGLFPMNVAVTGHGGGRSEALGWWSPDPRGVLYPASLKVSRSLASSVRRMDTSVDQSFVDVVRSCADPHRPHGWITEEFVDAYAELH
;
A
#
# COMPACT_ATOMS: atom_id res chain seq x y z
N MET A 1 -21.42 11.01 -12.81
CA MET A 1 -21.04 9.63 -13.18
C MET A 1 -19.53 9.62 -13.25
N SER A 2 -18.87 8.89 -12.35
CA SER A 2 -17.42 8.76 -12.41
C SER A 2 -17.04 7.91 -13.64
N GLU A 3 -16.01 8.34 -14.35
CA GLU A 3 -15.42 7.59 -15.46
C GLU A 3 -15.02 6.19 -14.98
N PRO A 4 -15.25 5.13 -15.77
CA PRO A 4 -14.81 3.80 -15.38
C PRO A 4 -13.28 3.76 -15.26
N LEU A 5 -12.79 3.16 -14.18
CA LEU A 5 -11.34 2.98 -13.98
C LEU A 5 -10.74 2.19 -15.15
N PRO A 6 -9.54 2.56 -15.62
CA PRO A 6 -8.83 1.78 -16.63
C PRO A 6 -8.64 0.33 -16.13
N PRO A 7 -8.62 -0.66 -17.05
CA PRO A 7 -8.41 -2.06 -16.67
C PRO A 7 -7.03 -2.25 -16.02
N ALA A 8 -6.92 -3.30 -15.20
CA ALA A 8 -5.63 -3.71 -14.67
C ALA A 8 -4.69 -4.13 -15.80
N GLU A 9 -3.42 -3.74 -15.74
CA GLU A 9 -2.41 -4.04 -16.76
C GLU A 9 -1.96 -5.50 -16.76
N TRP A 10 -2.28 -6.25 -15.73
CA TRP A 10 -1.91 -7.67 -15.59
C TRP A 10 -3.03 -8.47 -14.93
N GLY A 11 -3.01 -9.78 -15.15
CA GLY A 11 -4.00 -10.69 -14.58
C GLY A 11 -3.92 -10.70 -13.05
N LEU A 12 -5.03 -11.07 -12.44
CA LEU A 12 -5.12 -11.21 -10.99
C LEU A 12 -4.16 -12.31 -10.52
N VAL A 13 -3.43 -12.02 -9.45
CA VAL A 13 -2.62 -13.02 -8.78
C VAL A 13 -3.55 -14.03 -8.10
N ASP A 14 -3.32 -15.32 -8.35
CA ASP A 14 -4.03 -16.37 -7.64
C ASP A 14 -3.37 -16.59 -6.26
N LEU A 15 -3.99 -16.03 -5.22
CA LEU A 15 -3.50 -16.17 -3.86
C LEU A 15 -3.57 -17.60 -3.32
N SER A 16 -4.31 -18.50 -3.97
CA SER A 16 -4.39 -19.90 -3.55
C SER A 16 -3.09 -20.68 -3.79
N VAL A 17 -2.21 -20.15 -4.64
CA VAL A 17 -0.89 -20.74 -4.92
C VAL A 17 0.25 -20.07 -4.16
N ALA A 18 -0.05 -19.03 -3.36
CA ALA A 18 0.95 -18.40 -2.50
C ALA A 18 1.40 -19.37 -1.41
N GLU A 19 2.70 -19.42 -1.14
CA GLU A 19 3.23 -20.25 -0.06
C GLU A 19 2.82 -19.69 1.30
N PRO A 20 2.33 -20.54 2.23
CA PRO A 20 1.96 -20.09 3.57
C PRO A 20 3.12 -19.43 4.31
N GLY A 21 2.88 -18.23 4.86
CA GLY A 21 3.88 -17.45 5.58
C GLY A 21 4.80 -16.62 4.69
N GLU A 22 4.62 -16.62 3.37
CA GLU A 22 5.28 -15.68 2.47
C GLU A 22 4.40 -14.46 2.20
N ASP A 23 4.92 -13.29 2.53
CA ASP A 23 4.20 -12.03 2.36
C ASP A 23 4.30 -11.47 0.94
N LEU A 24 5.41 -11.74 0.22
CA LEU A 24 5.63 -11.30 -1.16
C LEU A 24 5.01 -12.30 -2.13
N VAL A 25 3.96 -11.89 -2.83
CA VAL A 25 3.14 -12.78 -3.66
C VAL A 25 3.45 -12.66 -5.14
N ALA A 26 3.86 -11.47 -5.60
CA ALA A 26 4.20 -11.24 -7.00
C ALA A 26 5.20 -10.10 -7.16
N ILE A 27 5.92 -10.09 -8.30
CA ILE A 27 6.86 -9.04 -8.68
C ILE A 27 6.54 -8.57 -10.09
N GLY A 28 6.56 -7.25 -10.30
CA GLY A 28 6.30 -6.61 -11.59
C GLY A 28 4.93 -5.95 -11.68
N GLY A 29 4.46 -5.68 -12.91
CA GLY A 29 3.26 -4.89 -13.15
C GLY A 29 3.50 -3.38 -12.98
N GLY A 30 2.43 -2.61 -12.90
CA GLY A 30 2.47 -1.15 -12.78
C GLY A 30 1.48 -0.63 -11.74
N LEU A 31 1.60 0.66 -11.41
CA LEU A 31 0.81 1.35 -10.39
C LEU A 31 -0.42 2.09 -10.95
N VAL A 32 -0.88 1.73 -12.16
CA VAL A 32 -2.07 2.39 -12.72
C VAL A 32 -3.31 2.14 -11.85
N PRO A 33 -4.27 3.09 -11.80
CA PRO A 33 -5.42 3.02 -10.90
C PRO A 33 -6.20 1.70 -10.96
N GLY A 34 -6.41 1.14 -12.15
CA GLY A 34 -7.11 -0.14 -12.32
C GLY A 34 -6.38 -1.31 -11.66
N THR A 35 -5.05 -1.36 -11.77
CA THR A 35 -4.21 -2.38 -11.12
C THR A 35 -4.24 -2.22 -9.61
N LEU A 36 -4.09 -0.99 -9.11
CA LEU A 36 -4.15 -0.72 -7.66
C LEU A 36 -5.48 -1.16 -7.05
N VAL A 37 -6.60 -0.77 -7.64
CA VAL A 37 -7.93 -1.16 -7.14
C VAL A 37 -8.13 -2.67 -7.20
N SER A 38 -7.69 -3.31 -8.29
CA SER A 38 -7.78 -4.77 -8.44
C SER A 38 -6.96 -5.51 -7.37
N ALA A 39 -5.74 -5.04 -7.10
CA ALA A 39 -4.87 -5.58 -6.07
C ALA A 39 -5.48 -5.43 -4.68
N TYR A 40 -5.93 -4.24 -4.32
CA TYR A 40 -6.57 -3.99 -3.02
C TYR A 40 -7.83 -4.83 -2.78
N ARG A 41 -8.63 -5.07 -3.81
CA ARG A 41 -9.80 -5.96 -3.71
C ARG A 41 -9.42 -7.41 -3.36
N GLN A 42 -8.21 -7.81 -3.66
CA GLN A 42 -7.65 -9.11 -3.32
C GLN A 42 -6.81 -9.10 -2.02
N GLY A 43 -6.70 -7.95 -1.37
CA GLY A 43 -5.88 -7.81 -0.16
C GLY A 43 -4.39 -7.66 -0.43
N LEU A 44 -4.00 -7.36 -1.68
CA LEU A 44 -2.63 -7.04 -2.06
C LEU A 44 -2.36 -5.54 -1.90
N PHE A 45 -1.12 -5.19 -1.59
CA PHE A 45 -0.63 -3.82 -1.67
C PHE A 45 0.76 -3.77 -2.29
N PRO A 46 1.11 -2.67 -3.01
CA PRO A 46 2.40 -2.53 -3.65
C PRO A 46 3.46 -1.99 -2.69
N MET A 47 4.67 -2.50 -2.80
CA MET A 47 5.88 -1.95 -2.16
C MET A 47 7.11 -2.45 -2.90
N ASN A 48 8.10 -1.59 -3.12
CA ASN A 48 9.32 -2.00 -3.80
C ASN A 48 10.08 -3.08 -3.04
N VAL A 49 10.70 -3.98 -3.78
CA VAL A 49 11.53 -5.07 -3.28
C VAL A 49 12.89 -5.05 -3.98
N ALA A 50 13.95 -5.28 -3.21
CA ALA A 50 15.27 -5.46 -3.77
C ALA A 50 15.37 -6.80 -4.49
N VAL A 51 15.71 -6.79 -5.76
CA VAL A 51 15.95 -7.99 -6.57
C VAL A 51 17.41 -8.07 -6.99
N THR A 52 17.95 -9.28 -7.03
CA THR A 52 19.31 -9.52 -7.53
C THR A 52 19.23 -10.10 -8.93
N GLY A 53 19.75 -9.36 -9.91
CA GLY A 53 19.80 -9.82 -11.30
C GLY A 53 20.84 -10.92 -11.51
N HIS A 54 20.74 -11.63 -12.65
CA HIS A 54 21.64 -12.73 -13.04
C HIS A 54 23.15 -12.34 -13.09
N GLY A 55 23.46 -11.04 -13.14
CA GLY A 55 24.83 -10.51 -13.09
C GLY A 55 25.30 -10.03 -11.71
N GLY A 56 24.55 -10.33 -10.62
CA GLY A 56 24.90 -9.91 -9.25
C GLY A 56 24.60 -8.43 -8.94
N GLY A 57 24.05 -7.67 -9.88
CA GLY A 57 23.57 -6.30 -9.66
C GLY A 57 22.30 -6.30 -8.83
N ARG A 58 22.23 -5.36 -7.87
CA ARG A 58 21.00 -5.10 -7.10
C ARG A 58 20.17 -4.05 -7.83
N SER A 59 18.90 -4.29 -8.00
CA SER A 59 17.91 -3.36 -8.50
C SER A 59 16.66 -3.42 -7.63
N GLU A 60 15.77 -2.43 -7.77
CA GLU A 60 14.45 -2.47 -7.17
C GLU A 60 13.42 -2.88 -8.21
N ALA A 61 12.42 -3.61 -7.78
CA ALA A 61 11.26 -3.97 -8.58
C ALA A 61 9.98 -3.73 -7.75
N LEU A 62 8.86 -3.52 -8.43
CA LEU A 62 7.56 -3.44 -7.76
C LEU A 62 7.17 -4.83 -7.27
N GLY A 63 6.95 -4.97 -5.96
CA GLY A 63 6.43 -6.17 -5.33
C GLY A 63 4.99 -5.99 -4.90
N TRP A 64 4.22 -7.08 -4.91
CA TRP A 64 2.84 -7.12 -4.40
C TRP A 64 2.81 -8.03 -3.18
N TRP A 65 2.32 -7.47 -2.09
CA TRP A 65 2.44 -8.04 -0.76
C TRP A 65 1.08 -8.39 -0.18
N SER A 66 0.98 -9.55 0.43
CA SER A 66 -0.19 -10.01 1.20
C SER A 66 0.26 -10.66 2.49
N PRO A 67 0.31 -9.94 3.62
CA PRO A 67 0.80 -10.49 4.89
C PRO A 67 0.05 -11.76 5.32
N ASP A 68 0.82 -12.79 5.70
CA ASP A 68 0.30 -14.04 6.23
C ASP A 68 1.13 -14.50 7.46
N PRO A 69 0.62 -14.39 8.71
CA PRO A 69 -0.73 -13.95 9.06
C PRO A 69 -0.92 -12.42 9.00
N ARG A 70 -2.11 -11.99 8.64
CA ARG A 70 -2.47 -10.58 8.63
C ARG A 70 -2.99 -10.11 9.98
N GLY A 71 -2.37 -9.07 10.56
CA GLY A 71 -2.90 -8.38 11.73
C GLY A 71 -4.18 -7.63 11.40
N VAL A 72 -5.21 -7.81 12.20
CA VAL A 72 -6.50 -7.13 12.02
C VAL A 72 -6.95 -6.46 13.32
N LEU A 73 -7.62 -5.31 13.19
CA LEU A 73 -8.28 -4.63 14.29
C LEU A 73 -9.79 -4.65 14.06
N TYR A 74 -10.51 -5.32 14.95
CA TYR A 74 -11.96 -5.27 14.96
C TYR A 74 -12.44 -4.01 15.68
N PRO A 75 -13.25 -3.13 15.06
CA PRO A 75 -13.72 -1.88 15.68
C PRO A 75 -14.39 -2.12 17.05
N ALA A 76 -15.15 -3.18 17.18
CA ALA A 76 -15.82 -3.56 18.44
C ALA A 76 -14.84 -3.96 19.57
N SER A 77 -13.60 -4.30 19.22
CA SER A 77 -12.55 -4.70 20.17
C SER A 77 -11.56 -3.56 20.49
N LEU A 78 -11.76 -2.37 19.91
CA LEU A 78 -10.88 -1.23 20.11
C LEU A 78 -10.93 -0.76 21.57
N LYS A 79 -9.79 -0.84 22.25
CA LYS A 79 -9.64 -0.30 23.60
C LYS A 79 -9.10 1.13 23.54
N VAL A 80 -9.95 2.10 23.88
CA VAL A 80 -9.55 3.52 23.94
C VAL A 80 -8.95 3.81 25.31
N SER A 81 -7.63 4.01 25.36
CA SER A 81 -6.93 4.42 26.59
C SER A 81 -7.29 5.87 26.97
N ARG A 82 -7.05 6.26 28.22
CA ARG A 82 -7.26 7.64 28.68
C ARG A 82 -6.40 8.64 27.92
N SER A 83 -5.16 8.29 27.59
CA SER A 83 -4.26 9.14 26.79
C SER A 83 -4.75 9.31 25.37
N LEU A 84 -5.21 8.23 24.72
CA LEU A 84 -5.81 8.29 23.40
C LEU A 84 -7.06 9.17 23.39
N ALA A 85 -7.98 8.97 24.33
CA ALA A 85 -9.18 9.79 24.45
C ALA A 85 -8.84 11.29 24.69
N SER A 86 -7.79 11.58 25.44
CA SER A 86 -7.32 12.95 25.62
C SER A 86 -6.70 13.55 24.35
N SER A 87 -5.95 12.75 23.58
CA SER A 87 -5.36 13.20 22.30
C SER A 87 -6.44 13.47 21.27
N VAL A 88 -7.41 12.58 21.11
CA VAL A 88 -8.53 12.73 20.16
C VAL A 88 -9.31 14.02 20.42
N ARG A 89 -9.55 14.39 21.68
CA ARG A 89 -10.25 15.66 22.01
C ARG A 89 -9.50 16.94 21.61
N ARG A 90 -8.20 16.84 21.29
CA ARG A 90 -7.34 17.97 20.92
C ARG A 90 -7.03 18.00 19.43
N MET A 91 -7.58 17.10 18.67
CA MET A 91 -7.35 16.97 17.22
C MET A 91 -8.67 17.00 16.49
N ASP A 92 -8.69 17.70 15.39
CA ASP A 92 -9.76 17.63 14.41
C ASP A 92 -9.36 16.64 13.32
N THR A 93 -10.35 16.00 12.70
CA THR A 93 -10.14 15.08 11.59
C THR A 93 -10.78 15.65 10.33
N SER A 94 -10.12 15.47 9.20
CA SER A 94 -10.65 15.80 7.88
C SER A 94 -10.48 14.61 6.93
N VAL A 95 -11.29 14.56 5.88
CA VAL A 95 -11.22 13.57 4.82
C VAL A 95 -11.07 14.31 3.50
N ASP A 96 -10.21 13.83 2.62
CA ASP A 96 -9.97 14.32 1.25
C ASP A 96 -9.58 15.81 1.14
N GLN A 97 -9.02 16.42 2.18
CA GLN A 97 -8.61 17.82 2.18
C GLN A 97 -7.12 18.04 1.93
N SER A 98 -6.27 17.06 2.19
CA SER A 98 -4.82 17.20 2.13
C SER A 98 -4.14 15.88 1.70
N PHE A 99 -4.72 15.18 0.74
CA PHE A 99 -4.29 13.83 0.36
C PHE A 99 -2.79 13.79 0.00
N VAL A 100 -2.34 14.60 -0.96
CA VAL A 100 -0.96 14.61 -1.44
C VAL A 100 0.03 15.00 -0.35
N ASP A 101 -0.32 15.98 0.50
CA ASP A 101 0.53 16.40 1.62
C ASP A 101 0.69 15.30 2.65
N VAL A 102 -0.38 14.53 2.91
CA VAL A 102 -0.34 13.38 3.81
C VAL A 102 0.54 12.27 3.23
N VAL A 103 0.38 11.92 1.94
CA VAL A 103 1.20 10.90 1.29
C VAL A 103 2.68 11.29 1.30
N ARG A 104 3.02 12.54 0.98
CA ARG A 104 4.39 13.05 1.05
C ARG A 104 4.95 13.05 2.47
N SER A 105 4.14 13.37 3.47
CA SER A 105 4.55 13.27 4.88
C SER A 105 4.80 11.81 5.31
N CYS A 106 4.11 10.85 4.71
CA CYS A 106 4.38 9.43 4.89
C CYS A 106 5.69 8.98 4.21
N ALA A 107 6.09 9.66 3.14
CA ALA A 107 7.34 9.44 2.39
C ALA A 107 8.58 10.10 3.04
N ASP A 108 8.48 10.61 4.27
CA ASP A 108 9.58 11.29 4.97
C ASP A 108 10.87 10.45 4.92
N PRO A 109 11.97 10.99 4.33
CA PRO A 109 13.24 10.27 4.19
C PRO A 109 13.92 9.97 5.54
N HIS A 110 13.50 10.61 6.63
CA HIS A 110 13.99 10.31 7.98
C HIS A 110 13.35 9.06 8.59
N ARG A 111 12.33 8.50 7.96
CA ARG A 111 11.72 7.25 8.41
C ARG A 111 12.59 6.07 7.99
N PRO A 112 12.99 5.19 8.93
CA PRO A 112 13.66 3.94 8.56
C PRO A 112 12.70 3.11 7.70
N HIS A 113 13.23 2.53 6.62
CA HIS A 113 12.46 1.68 5.69
C HIS A 113 11.33 2.39 4.93
N GLY A 114 11.53 3.67 4.57
CA GLY A 114 10.62 4.38 3.68
C GLY A 114 10.50 3.66 2.34
N TRP A 115 9.26 3.29 1.94
CA TRP A 115 8.97 2.59 0.70
C TRP A 115 8.19 3.45 -0.30
N ILE A 116 7.68 4.60 0.14
CA ILE A 116 6.91 5.52 -0.70
C ILE A 116 7.90 6.40 -1.47
N THR A 117 7.96 6.19 -2.78
CA THR A 117 8.73 7.01 -3.73
C THR A 117 7.81 8.03 -4.42
N GLU A 118 8.36 8.97 -5.20
CA GLU A 118 7.56 9.91 -5.99
C GLU A 118 6.62 9.17 -6.97
N GLU A 119 7.03 8.04 -7.53
CA GLU A 119 6.18 7.20 -8.37
C GLU A 119 4.91 6.74 -7.62
N PHE A 120 5.03 6.36 -6.35
CA PHE A 120 3.88 6.03 -5.50
C PHE A 120 3.03 7.26 -5.21
N VAL A 121 3.64 8.41 -4.92
CA VAL A 121 2.91 9.66 -4.68
C VAL A 121 2.05 10.00 -5.90
N ASP A 122 2.62 9.96 -7.11
CA ASP A 122 1.92 10.27 -8.35
C ASP A 122 0.79 9.26 -8.64
N ALA A 123 1.07 7.97 -8.51
CA ALA A 123 0.08 6.90 -8.75
C ALA A 123 -1.12 6.99 -7.80
N TYR A 124 -0.86 7.27 -6.52
CA TYR A 124 -1.94 7.41 -5.54
C TYR A 124 -2.68 8.74 -5.66
N ALA A 125 -2.02 9.81 -6.12
CA ALA A 125 -2.69 11.06 -6.46
C ALA A 125 -3.62 10.91 -7.67
N GLU A 126 -3.22 10.11 -8.68
CA GLU A 126 -4.07 9.77 -9.82
C GLU A 126 -5.27 8.91 -9.41
N LEU A 127 -5.05 7.97 -8.48
CA LEU A 127 -6.12 7.09 -7.96
C LEU A 127 -7.14 7.88 -7.13
N HIS A 128 -6.70 8.91 -6.38
CA HIS A 128 -7.53 9.73 -5.49
C HIS A 128 -8.50 10.63 -6.27
#